data_f1be9a2a54ffdfcd5fab80125c918f3c
#
_entry.id   f1be9a2a54ffdfcd5fab80125c918f3c
#
_cell.length_a   1.000
_cell.length_b   1.000
_cell.length_c   1.000
_cell.angle_alpha   90.00
_cell.angle_beta   90.00
_cell.angle_gamma   90.00
#
_symmetry.space_group_name_H-M   'P 1'
#
loop_
_entity.id
_entity.type
_entity.pdbx_description
1 polymer ?
#
loop_
_entity_poly.entity_id
_entity_poly.type
_entity_poly.pdbx_seq_one_letter_code
_entity_poly.pdbx_strand_id
1 'polypeptide(L)'
;SYPEIRFKGFTDPWEQRKLDEAFDFTVPNNTLSRAELNQESGSVRNVHYGDVLIKYGSVLDAQNDELPFITGRSKDDFKGALLQNGDIIIADTAEDETTGKVCEIVNIQDKDVVAGLHTMVCRPKNKTAEGYFGYYMNSSSYHHQLLPLMQGIKVLSLSKTNVQKTTVKYPKDKAEQQKIADCLRRIDTLITLHQRKLEKLQNI
;
A
#
# COMPACT_ATOMS: atom_id res chain seq x y z
N SER A 1 -16.80 13.20 -10.77
CA SER A 1 -17.28 13.61 -9.42
C SER A 1 -16.44 14.75 -8.89
N TYR A 2 -16.94 15.45 -7.85
CA TYR A 2 -16.21 16.51 -7.16
C TYR A 2 -16.06 16.09 -5.69
N PRO A 3 -14.88 16.27 -5.07
CA PRO A 3 -14.72 16.08 -3.63
C PRO A 3 -15.38 17.22 -2.86
N GLU A 4 -15.80 16.97 -1.60
CA GLU A 4 -16.39 17.97 -0.72
C GLU A 4 -15.36 19.03 -0.29
N ILE A 5 -14.12 18.61 -0.09
CA ILE A 5 -13.00 19.48 0.29
C ILE A 5 -11.94 19.40 -0.81
N ARG A 6 -11.42 20.55 -1.23
CA ARG A 6 -10.46 20.62 -2.32
C ARG A 6 -9.48 21.79 -2.13
N PHE A 7 -8.24 21.59 -2.55
CA PHE A 7 -7.27 22.69 -2.61
C PHE A 7 -7.69 23.76 -3.62
N LYS A 8 -7.50 25.02 -3.28
CA LYS A 8 -7.78 26.15 -4.18
C LYS A 8 -6.96 26.03 -5.46
N GLY A 9 -7.59 26.29 -6.60
CA GLY A 9 -6.96 26.32 -7.92
C GLY A 9 -7.22 25.07 -8.77
N PHE A 10 -7.83 24.02 -8.22
CA PHE A 10 -8.25 22.84 -8.97
C PHE A 10 -9.76 22.83 -9.17
N THR A 11 -10.23 22.73 -10.41
CA THR A 11 -11.64 22.84 -10.78
C THR A 11 -12.18 21.65 -11.55
N ASP A 12 -11.30 20.86 -12.19
CA ASP A 12 -11.69 19.75 -13.04
C ASP A 12 -12.34 18.62 -12.24
N PRO A 13 -13.36 17.92 -12.76
CA PRO A 13 -13.95 16.79 -12.10
C PRO A 13 -12.95 15.64 -11.95
N TRP A 14 -13.00 14.96 -10.80
CA TRP A 14 -12.22 13.75 -10.60
C TRP A 14 -12.68 12.62 -11.52
N GLU A 15 -11.74 11.85 -12.03
CA GLU A 15 -12.03 10.61 -12.74
C GLU A 15 -12.62 9.56 -11.80
N GLN A 16 -13.45 8.70 -12.37
CA GLN A 16 -13.95 7.49 -11.73
C GLN A 16 -13.73 6.33 -12.71
N ARG A 17 -13.02 5.31 -12.26
CA ARG A 17 -12.72 4.11 -13.06
C ARG A 17 -12.84 2.85 -12.21
N LYS A 18 -13.05 1.71 -12.84
CA LYS A 18 -12.83 0.42 -12.19
C LYS A 18 -11.33 0.27 -11.88
N LEU A 19 -11.04 -0.47 -10.82
CA LEU A 19 -9.65 -0.63 -10.38
C LEU A 19 -8.79 -1.33 -11.45
N ASP A 20 -9.32 -2.35 -12.12
CA ASP A 20 -8.65 -3.07 -13.21
C ASP A 20 -8.46 -2.25 -14.49
N GLU A 21 -9.22 -1.16 -14.67
CA GLU A 21 -8.99 -0.20 -15.75
C GLU A 21 -7.80 0.73 -15.47
N ALA A 22 -7.60 1.07 -14.19
CA ALA A 22 -6.55 1.99 -13.76
C ALA A 22 -5.23 1.28 -13.38
N PHE A 23 -5.32 0.02 -12.94
CA PHE A 23 -4.19 -0.76 -12.43
C PHE A 23 -4.05 -2.10 -13.13
N ASP A 24 -2.81 -2.58 -13.16
CA ASP A 24 -2.44 -3.94 -13.57
C ASP A 24 -2.24 -4.82 -12.33
N PHE A 25 -2.71 -6.07 -12.42
CA PHE A 25 -2.65 -7.07 -11.36
C PHE A 25 -1.80 -8.29 -11.74
N THR A 26 -0.91 -8.14 -12.73
CA THR A 26 -0.10 -9.24 -13.25
C THR A 26 1.16 -9.51 -12.44
N VAL A 27 1.59 -8.57 -11.59
CA VAL A 27 2.75 -8.78 -10.71
C VAL A 27 2.40 -9.85 -9.67
N PRO A 28 3.11 -11.00 -9.66
CA PRO A 28 2.82 -12.05 -8.70
C PRO A 28 3.36 -11.73 -7.32
N ASN A 29 2.70 -12.25 -6.29
CA ASN A 29 3.25 -12.35 -4.95
C ASN A 29 3.94 -13.70 -4.75
N ASN A 30 4.79 -13.83 -3.72
CA ASN A 30 5.35 -15.11 -3.31
C ASN A 30 4.52 -15.75 -2.18
N THR A 31 4.79 -17.02 -1.88
CA THR A 31 4.09 -17.80 -0.87
C THR A 31 4.95 -18.12 0.35
N LEU A 32 6.08 -17.42 0.52
CA LEU A 32 7.01 -17.66 1.62
C LEU A 32 6.41 -17.23 2.95
N SER A 33 6.54 -18.11 3.93
CA SER A 33 6.09 -17.85 5.30
C SER A 33 7.05 -16.92 6.07
N ARG A 34 6.62 -16.42 7.21
CA ARG A 34 7.45 -15.60 8.09
C ARG A 34 8.75 -16.31 8.51
N ALA A 35 8.75 -17.64 8.64
CA ALA A 35 9.92 -18.43 9.02
C ALA A 35 11.03 -18.43 7.94
N GLU A 36 10.70 -18.10 6.71
CA GLU A 36 11.66 -18.01 5.60
C GLU A 36 12.23 -16.59 5.42
N LEU A 37 11.85 -15.67 6.33
CA LEU A 37 12.32 -14.29 6.34
C LEU A 37 13.27 -14.06 7.51
N ASN A 38 14.21 -13.11 7.34
CA ASN A 38 15.13 -12.69 8.39
C ASN A 38 15.37 -11.17 8.33
N GLN A 39 15.92 -10.60 9.42
CA GLN A 39 16.24 -9.17 9.51
C GLN A 39 17.73 -8.86 9.30
N GLU A 40 18.57 -9.89 9.12
CA GLU A 40 20.02 -9.73 9.16
C GLU A 40 20.59 -9.44 7.76
N SER A 41 20.33 -10.34 6.80
CA SER A 41 20.93 -10.21 5.47
C SER A 41 20.22 -11.05 4.39
N GLY A 42 20.34 -10.59 3.15
CA GLY A 42 19.83 -11.23 1.95
C GLY A 42 19.92 -10.29 0.75
N SER A 43 19.67 -10.79 -0.44
CA SER A 43 19.66 -9.99 -1.66
C SER A 43 18.27 -9.50 -2.05
N VAL A 44 17.20 -10.16 -1.61
CA VAL A 44 15.81 -9.79 -1.92
C VAL A 44 15.04 -9.51 -0.64
N ARG A 45 14.26 -8.46 -0.63
CA ARG A 45 13.40 -8.05 0.47
C ARG A 45 11.95 -8.41 0.21
N ASN A 46 11.19 -8.64 1.29
CA ASN A 46 9.81 -9.10 1.21
C ASN A 46 8.85 -8.12 1.90
N VAL A 47 7.73 -7.83 1.26
CA VAL A 47 6.61 -7.10 1.89
C VAL A 47 5.56 -8.11 2.33
N HIS A 48 5.61 -8.52 3.59
CA HIS A 48 4.70 -9.52 4.16
C HIS A 48 3.37 -8.88 4.56
N TYR A 49 2.23 -9.57 4.34
CA TYR A 49 0.89 -9.02 4.66
C TYR A 49 0.74 -8.53 6.09
N GLY A 50 1.29 -9.27 7.07
CA GLY A 50 1.24 -8.86 8.48
C GLY A 50 1.98 -7.55 8.74
N ASP A 51 3.06 -7.25 7.99
CA ASP A 51 3.75 -5.97 8.11
C ASP A 51 2.95 -4.84 7.46
N VAL A 52 2.22 -5.11 6.37
CA VAL A 52 1.27 -4.16 5.78
C VAL A 52 0.17 -3.82 6.78
N LEU A 53 -0.35 -4.81 7.50
CA LEU A 53 -1.42 -4.61 8.48
C LEU A 53 -0.99 -3.78 9.70
N ILE A 54 0.20 -4.04 10.25
CA ILE A 54 0.59 -3.50 11.58
C ILE A 54 1.81 -2.59 11.59
N LYS A 55 2.74 -2.73 10.65
CA LYS A 55 4.03 -2.03 10.69
C LYS A 55 4.08 -0.84 9.73
N TYR A 56 3.63 -1.04 8.49
CA TYR A 56 3.73 -0.01 7.46
C TYR A 56 2.52 0.93 7.48
N GLY A 57 2.80 2.22 7.21
CA GLY A 57 1.78 3.23 6.96
C GLY A 57 1.18 3.10 5.55
N SER A 58 0.47 4.14 5.13
CA SER A 58 -0.07 4.23 3.76
C SER A 58 1.01 4.30 2.68
N VAL A 59 2.22 4.75 3.06
CA VAL A 59 3.40 4.81 2.19
C VAL A 59 4.52 4.01 2.84
N LEU A 60 5.11 3.08 2.09
CA LEU A 60 6.25 2.26 2.48
C LEU A 60 7.50 2.78 1.76
N ASP A 61 8.39 3.44 2.50
CA ASP A 61 9.68 3.93 1.97
C ASP A 61 10.71 2.80 2.03
N ALA A 62 11.03 2.22 0.88
CA ALA A 62 11.93 1.07 0.82
C ALA A 62 13.37 1.37 1.30
N GLN A 63 13.79 2.65 1.38
CA GLN A 63 15.12 2.99 1.92
C GLN A 63 15.12 3.20 3.43
N ASN A 64 14.03 3.74 3.98
CA ASN A 64 13.96 4.14 5.38
C ASN A 64 13.18 3.15 6.26
N ASP A 65 12.26 2.37 5.69
CA ASP A 65 11.54 1.35 6.42
C ASP A 65 12.31 0.02 6.44
N GLU A 66 12.13 -0.72 7.53
CA GLU A 66 12.73 -2.06 7.67
C GLU A 66 11.90 -3.09 6.91
N LEU A 67 12.48 -3.63 5.86
CA LEU A 67 11.96 -4.72 5.07
C LEU A 67 12.75 -5.99 5.37
N PRO A 68 12.11 -7.10 5.76
CA PRO A 68 12.80 -8.37 6.00
C PRO A 68 13.39 -8.90 4.70
N PHE A 69 14.52 -9.57 4.81
CA PHE A 69 15.14 -10.30 3.72
C PHE A 69 14.54 -11.70 3.58
N ILE A 70 14.54 -12.22 2.36
CA ILE A 70 14.22 -13.62 2.09
C ILE A 70 15.50 -14.46 2.23
N THR A 71 15.43 -15.50 3.05
CA THR A 71 16.58 -16.35 3.36
C THR A 71 16.93 -17.21 2.15
N GLY A 72 18.21 -17.15 1.73
CA GLY A 72 18.78 -18.05 0.72
C GLY A 72 18.22 -17.91 -0.71
N ARG A 73 17.58 -16.78 -1.03
CA ARG A 73 17.02 -16.50 -2.36
C ARG A 73 17.71 -15.32 -3.03
N SER A 74 17.68 -15.32 -4.34
CA SER A 74 18.16 -14.23 -5.20
C SER A 74 17.03 -13.65 -6.05
N LYS A 75 17.27 -12.52 -6.70
CA LYS A 75 16.28 -11.92 -7.62
C LYS A 75 15.88 -12.80 -8.78
N ASP A 76 16.77 -13.73 -9.19
CA ASP A 76 16.49 -14.65 -10.29
C ASP A 76 15.39 -15.65 -9.95
N ASP A 77 15.14 -15.91 -8.65
CA ASP A 77 14.03 -16.73 -8.17
C ASP A 77 12.67 -16.02 -8.31
N PHE A 78 12.67 -14.69 -8.53
CA PHE A 78 11.47 -13.85 -8.53
C PHE A 78 11.28 -13.09 -9.84
N LYS A 79 11.62 -13.71 -10.97
CA LYS A 79 11.45 -13.09 -12.30
C LYS A 79 10.01 -12.65 -12.54
N GLY A 80 9.82 -11.38 -12.87
CA GLY A 80 8.50 -10.77 -13.08
C GLY A 80 7.74 -10.37 -11.81
N ALA A 81 8.29 -10.65 -10.61
CA ALA A 81 7.67 -10.33 -9.32
C ALA A 81 8.26 -9.09 -8.64
N LEU A 82 9.32 -8.50 -9.19
CA LEU A 82 9.94 -7.31 -8.58
C LEU A 82 8.99 -6.12 -8.59
N LEU A 83 8.87 -5.50 -7.43
CA LEU A 83 8.09 -4.29 -7.22
C LEU A 83 8.77 -3.07 -7.83
N GLN A 84 7.98 -2.07 -8.16
CA GLN A 84 8.40 -0.77 -8.67
C GLN A 84 7.81 0.35 -7.83
N ASN A 85 8.43 1.53 -7.86
CA ASN A 85 7.88 2.71 -7.20
C ASN A 85 6.45 2.99 -7.70
N GLY A 86 5.53 3.19 -6.74
CA GLY A 86 4.11 3.40 -7.00
C GLY A 86 3.27 2.11 -7.05
N ASP A 87 3.86 0.91 -6.92
CA ASP A 87 3.08 -0.30 -6.74
C ASP A 87 2.33 -0.24 -5.41
N ILE A 88 1.05 -0.64 -5.44
CA ILE A 88 0.22 -0.74 -4.25
C ILE A 88 0.17 -2.20 -3.81
N ILE A 89 0.55 -2.47 -2.58
CA ILE A 89 0.50 -3.79 -1.97
C ILE A 89 -0.72 -3.85 -1.05
N ILE A 90 -1.66 -4.73 -1.34
CA ILE A 90 -2.90 -4.94 -0.58
C ILE A 90 -2.73 -6.20 0.27
N ALA A 91 -2.94 -6.13 1.57
CA ALA A 91 -3.09 -7.31 2.43
C ALA A 91 -4.46 -7.94 2.18
N ASP A 92 -4.50 -9.11 1.55
CA ASP A 92 -5.76 -9.75 1.16
C ASP A 92 -6.44 -10.54 2.29
N THR A 93 -5.77 -10.69 3.42
CA THR A 93 -6.23 -11.51 4.55
C THR A 93 -5.88 -10.83 5.87
N ALA A 94 -6.85 -10.78 6.79
CA ALA A 94 -6.68 -10.36 8.18
C ALA A 94 -7.74 -11.01 9.10
N GLU A 95 -7.63 -10.83 10.41
CA GLU A 95 -8.61 -11.33 11.40
C GLU A 95 -9.79 -10.38 11.62
N ASP A 96 -9.77 -9.20 10.98
CA ASP A 96 -10.80 -8.16 11.12
C ASP A 96 -10.97 -7.35 9.83
N GLU A 97 -11.73 -6.25 9.92
CA GLU A 97 -12.02 -5.33 8.82
C GLU A 97 -10.79 -4.55 8.30
N THR A 98 -9.59 -4.73 8.89
CA THR A 98 -8.34 -4.21 8.31
C THR A 98 -7.91 -4.98 7.06
N THR A 99 -8.56 -6.11 6.76
CA THR A 99 -8.42 -6.81 5.48
C THR A 99 -8.59 -5.83 4.31
N GLY A 100 -7.64 -5.82 3.39
CA GLY A 100 -7.60 -4.85 2.30
C GLY A 100 -6.83 -3.57 2.61
N LYS A 101 -6.18 -3.45 3.79
CA LYS A 101 -5.22 -2.38 4.06
C LYS A 101 -4.09 -2.42 3.04
N VAL A 102 -3.62 -1.24 2.63
CA VAL A 102 -2.60 -1.12 1.60
C VAL A 102 -1.39 -0.32 2.07
N CYS A 103 -0.26 -0.52 1.39
CA CYS A 103 0.84 0.43 1.36
C CYS A 103 1.28 0.66 -0.10
N GLU A 104 1.61 1.91 -0.42
CA GLU A 104 2.25 2.27 -1.69
C GLU A 104 3.76 2.27 -1.48
N ILE A 105 4.48 1.44 -2.25
CA ILE A 105 5.94 1.37 -2.13
C ILE A 105 6.59 2.48 -2.94
N VAL A 106 7.55 3.15 -2.30
CA VAL A 106 8.31 4.26 -2.88
C VAL A 106 9.81 4.09 -2.60
N ASN A 107 10.64 4.85 -3.31
CA ASN A 107 12.07 4.96 -3.05
C ASN A 107 12.82 3.61 -3.06
N ILE A 108 12.45 2.70 -3.99
CA ILE A 108 13.06 1.38 -4.10
C ILE A 108 14.55 1.46 -4.46
N GLN A 109 14.93 2.38 -5.38
CA GLN A 109 16.31 2.56 -5.87
C GLN A 109 16.93 1.23 -6.37
N ASP A 110 17.98 0.77 -5.68
CA ASP A 110 18.79 -0.42 -6.00
C ASP A 110 18.34 -1.69 -5.25
N LYS A 111 17.26 -1.63 -4.48
CA LYS A 111 16.75 -2.78 -3.73
C LYS A 111 15.86 -3.67 -4.58
N ASP A 112 16.09 -4.96 -4.52
CA ASP A 112 15.17 -5.96 -5.06
C ASP A 112 14.10 -6.25 -3.99
N VAL A 113 12.83 -5.90 -4.28
CA VAL A 113 11.71 -6.06 -3.35
C VAL A 113 10.60 -6.83 -4.04
N VAL A 114 9.98 -7.76 -3.32
CA VAL A 114 8.85 -8.56 -3.80
C VAL A 114 7.68 -8.54 -2.81
N ALA A 115 6.48 -8.74 -3.32
CA ALA A 115 5.27 -8.89 -2.51
C ALA A 115 5.21 -10.31 -1.92
N GLY A 116 4.84 -10.42 -0.65
CA GLY A 116 4.84 -11.65 0.12
C GLY A 116 3.51 -12.40 0.13
N LEU A 117 3.46 -13.43 0.96
CA LEU A 117 2.28 -14.22 1.21
C LEU A 117 1.09 -13.33 1.61
N HIS A 118 -0.11 -13.69 1.15
CA HIS A 118 -1.35 -12.97 1.41
C HIS A 118 -1.31 -11.49 1.05
N THR A 119 -0.66 -11.17 -0.08
CA THR A 119 -0.71 -9.84 -0.68
C THR A 119 -1.17 -9.89 -2.13
N MET A 120 -1.75 -8.79 -2.61
CA MET A 120 -2.01 -8.53 -4.03
C MET A 120 -1.24 -7.28 -4.42
N VAL A 121 -0.67 -7.28 -5.62
CA VAL A 121 -0.01 -6.09 -6.18
C VAL A 121 -0.91 -5.45 -7.22
N CYS A 122 -1.13 -4.14 -7.05
CA CYS A 122 -1.78 -3.29 -8.04
C CYS A 122 -0.77 -2.29 -8.58
N ARG A 123 -0.38 -2.41 -9.83
CA ARG A 123 0.55 -1.51 -10.51
C ARG A 123 -0.21 -0.46 -11.30
N PRO A 124 -0.03 0.84 -11.04
CA PRO A 124 -0.68 1.88 -11.83
C PRO A 124 -0.31 1.78 -13.32
N LYS A 125 -1.31 1.75 -14.22
CA LYS A 125 -1.08 1.76 -15.67
C LYS A 125 -0.55 3.10 -16.17
N ASN A 126 -0.85 4.17 -15.44
CA ASN A 126 -0.36 5.52 -15.72
C ASN A 126 0.42 6.04 -14.51
N LYS A 127 1.43 6.86 -14.76
CA LYS A 127 2.21 7.49 -13.68
C LYS A 127 1.31 8.36 -12.79
N THR A 128 1.30 8.09 -11.49
CA THR A 128 0.56 8.80 -10.45
C THR A 128 1.48 9.64 -9.57
N ALA A 129 0.94 10.49 -8.72
CA ALA A 129 1.72 11.16 -7.70
C ALA A 129 2.06 10.19 -6.57
N GLU A 130 3.29 10.27 -6.09
CA GLU A 130 3.82 9.37 -5.07
C GLU A 130 3.06 9.47 -3.74
N GLY A 131 2.60 8.34 -3.24
CA GLY A 131 1.85 8.20 -1.99
C GLY A 131 0.37 8.47 -2.10
N TYR A 132 -0.13 9.00 -3.23
CA TYR A 132 -1.54 9.36 -3.37
C TYR A 132 -2.47 8.16 -3.19
N PHE A 133 -2.22 7.07 -3.92
CA PHE A 133 -3.09 5.91 -3.87
C PHE A 133 -2.94 5.11 -2.58
N GLY A 134 -1.77 5.12 -1.95
CA GLY A 134 -1.58 4.56 -0.63
C GLY A 134 -2.51 5.19 0.40
N TYR A 135 -2.63 6.51 0.42
CA TYR A 135 -3.57 7.22 1.28
C TYR A 135 -5.03 7.03 0.85
N TYR A 136 -5.31 7.18 -0.45
CA TYR A 136 -6.68 7.09 -0.95
C TYR A 136 -7.29 5.72 -0.69
N MET A 137 -6.58 4.64 -0.96
CA MET A 137 -7.11 3.28 -0.81
C MET A 137 -7.25 2.84 0.65
N ASN A 138 -6.56 3.48 1.60
CA ASN A 138 -6.79 3.32 3.03
C ASN A 138 -7.90 4.23 3.58
N SER A 139 -8.40 5.18 2.78
CA SER A 139 -9.52 6.03 3.22
C SER A 139 -10.84 5.26 3.29
N SER A 140 -11.74 5.70 4.17
CA SER A 140 -13.11 5.15 4.24
C SER A 140 -13.84 5.21 2.89
N SER A 141 -13.59 6.23 2.08
CA SER A 141 -14.18 6.38 0.75
C SER A 141 -13.89 5.23 -0.20
N TYR A 142 -12.74 4.57 -0.06
CA TYR A 142 -12.41 3.39 -0.85
C TYR A 142 -12.62 2.10 -0.05
N HIS A 143 -12.13 2.03 1.18
CA HIS A 143 -12.11 0.81 1.98
C HIS A 143 -13.53 0.25 2.24
N HIS A 144 -14.55 1.11 2.43
CA HIS A 144 -15.92 0.65 2.60
C HIS A 144 -16.47 -0.18 1.43
N GLN A 145 -15.90 -0.06 0.22
CA GLN A 145 -16.26 -0.93 -0.91
C GLN A 145 -15.77 -2.36 -0.72
N LEU A 146 -14.74 -2.58 0.10
CA LEU A 146 -14.15 -3.90 0.34
C LEU A 146 -14.94 -4.69 1.37
N LEU A 147 -15.56 -4.04 2.37
CA LEU A 147 -16.28 -4.70 3.47
C LEU A 147 -17.28 -5.75 2.99
N PRO A 148 -18.21 -5.47 2.06
CA PRO A 148 -19.18 -6.47 1.57
C PRO A 148 -18.55 -7.57 0.70
N LEU A 149 -17.28 -7.42 0.31
CA LEU A 149 -16.55 -8.38 -0.53
C LEU A 149 -15.69 -9.34 0.30
N MET A 150 -15.53 -9.06 1.59
CA MET A 150 -14.78 -9.91 2.52
C MET A 150 -15.50 -11.22 2.76
N GLN A 151 -14.76 -12.32 2.79
CA GLN A 151 -15.26 -13.66 3.01
C GLN A 151 -14.51 -14.32 4.16
N GLY A 152 -15.23 -15.06 4.99
CA GLY A 152 -14.67 -15.76 6.16
C GLY A 152 -15.44 -15.43 7.44
N ILE A 153 -15.12 -16.12 8.54
CA ILE A 153 -15.75 -15.92 9.85
C ILE A 153 -14.72 -15.42 10.87
N LYS A 154 -13.60 -16.13 11.01
CA LYS A 154 -12.50 -15.76 11.94
C LYS A 154 -11.36 -15.05 11.22
N VAL A 155 -11.12 -15.44 9.99
CA VAL A 155 -10.14 -14.86 9.10
C VAL A 155 -10.89 -14.38 7.88
N LEU A 156 -10.83 -13.09 7.60
CA LEU A 156 -11.44 -12.46 6.44
C LEU A 156 -10.46 -12.44 5.29
N SER A 157 -10.94 -12.67 4.09
CA SER A 157 -10.13 -12.62 2.87
C SER A 157 -10.84 -11.92 1.72
N LEU A 158 -10.05 -11.35 0.83
CA LEU A 158 -10.50 -10.69 -0.40
C LEU A 158 -9.98 -11.46 -1.62
N SER A 159 -10.84 -11.76 -2.56
CA SER A 159 -10.40 -12.29 -3.85
C SER A 159 -9.92 -11.17 -4.78
N LYS A 160 -8.85 -11.44 -5.54
CA LYS A 160 -8.34 -10.52 -6.56
C LYS A 160 -9.43 -10.05 -7.51
N THR A 161 -10.27 -10.97 -8.00
CA THR A 161 -11.36 -10.68 -8.94
C THR A 161 -12.39 -9.71 -8.35
N ASN A 162 -12.66 -9.78 -7.05
CA ASN A 162 -13.59 -8.86 -6.40
C ASN A 162 -12.97 -7.48 -6.21
N VAL A 163 -11.70 -7.43 -5.78
CA VAL A 163 -10.95 -6.18 -5.63
C VAL A 163 -10.84 -5.44 -6.98
N GLN A 164 -10.56 -6.14 -8.07
CA GLN A 164 -10.49 -5.60 -9.42
C GLN A 164 -11.75 -4.85 -9.87
N LYS A 165 -12.94 -5.26 -9.38
CA LYS A 165 -14.22 -4.65 -9.74
C LYS A 165 -14.56 -3.38 -8.94
N THR A 166 -13.81 -3.07 -7.89
CA THR A 166 -14.02 -1.84 -7.11
C THR A 166 -13.73 -0.61 -7.94
N THR A 167 -14.15 0.55 -7.44
CA THR A 167 -14.02 1.81 -8.17
C THR A 167 -13.08 2.75 -7.45
N VAL A 168 -12.16 3.36 -8.21
CA VAL A 168 -11.29 4.45 -7.72
C VAL A 168 -11.77 5.78 -8.26
N LYS A 169 -11.71 6.82 -7.39
CA LYS A 169 -12.00 8.21 -7.75
C LYS A 169 -10.76 9.04 -7.44
N TYR A 170 -10.24 9.74 -8.42
CA TYR A 170 -8.99 10.48 -8.25
C TYR A 170 -8.91 11.69 -9.19
N PRO A 171 -8.18 12.77 -8.82
CA PRO A 171 -7.92 13.88 -9.71
C PRO A 171 -7.05 13.45 -10.88
N LYS A 172 -7.35 13.94 -12.09
CA LYS A 172 -6.49 13.75 -13.27
C LYS A 172 -5.17 14.47 -13.12
N ASP A 173 -5.22 15.64 -12.48
CA ASP A 173 -4.05 16.49 -12.28
C ASP A 173 -3.15 15.90 -11.20
N LYS A 174 -1.93 15.52 -11.61
CA LYS A 174 -0.91 14.98 -10.70
C LYS A 174 -0.45 15.99 -9.65
N ALA A 175 -0.51 17.28 -9.94
CA ALA A 175 -0.18 18.31 -8.96
C ALA A 175 -1.22 18.36 -7.84
N GLU A 176 -2.49 18.09 -8.15
CA GLU A 176 -3.53 17.92 -7.13
C GLU A 176 -3.31 16.65 -6.31
N GLN A 177 -3.04 15.49 -6.96
CA GLN A 177 -2.69 14.25 -6.29
C GLN A 177 -1.52 14.47 -5.32
N GLN A 178 -0.45 15.13 -5.79
CA GLN A 178 0.75 15.38 -4.98
C GLN A 178 0.44 16.28 -3.77
N LYS A 179 -0.33 17.36 -3.96
CA LYS A 179 -0.74 18.22 -2.82
C LYS A 179 -1.53 17.47 -1.77
N ILE A 180 -2.42 16.56 -2.18
CA ILE A 180 -3.19 15.72 -1.27
C ILE A 180 -2.26 14.77 -0.51
N ALA A 181 -1.39 14.04 -1.22
CA ALA A 181 -0.43 13.13 -0.62
C ALA A 181 0.52 13.83 0.35
N ASP A 182 1.07 14.99 -0.01
CA ASP A 182 1.98 15.76 0.84
C ASP A 182 1.28 16.29 2.11
N CYS A 183 0.02 16.70 1.99
CA CYS A 183 -0.77 17.12 3.14
C CYS A 183 -0.96 15.98 4.14
N LEU A 184 -1.36 14.80 3.66
CA LEU A 184 -1.59 13.61 4.49
C LEU A 184 -0.27 13.11 5.10
N ARG A 185 0.83 13.08 4.33
CA ARG A 185 2.16 12.72 4.83
C ARG A 185 2.64 13.64 5.96
N ARG A 186 2.36 14.95 5.87
CA ARG A 186 2.67 15.90 6.96
C ARG A 186 1.85 15.62 8.21
N ILE A 187 0.57 15.26 8.06
CA ILE A 187 -0.30 14.90 9.18
C ILE A 187 0.25 13.63 9.87
N ASP A 188 0.59 12.59 9.13
CA ASP A 188 1.20 11.37 9.68
C ASP A 188 2.49 11.66 10.43
N THR A 189 3.34 12.52 9.88
CA THR A 189 4.59 12.94 10.53
C THR A 189 4.30 13.64 11.87
N LEU A 190 3.32 14.55 11.91
CA LEU A 190 2.94 15.23 13.14
C LEU A 190 2.36 14.27 14.19
N ILE A 191 1.50 13.34 13.78
CA ILE A 191 0.95 12.30 14.66
C ILE A 191 2.09 11.49 15.29
N THR A 192 3.02 10.98 14.47
CA THR A 192 4.16 10.19 14.93
C THR A 192 5.04 10.97 15.91
N LEU A 193 5.32 12.24 15.62
CA LEU A 193 6.11 13.10 16.51
C LEU A 193 5.41 13.34 17.86
N HIS A 194 4.10 13.57 17.84
CA HIS A 194 3.34 13.76 19.07
C HIS A 194 3.24 12.48 19.90
N GLN A 195 3.06 11.32 19.28
CA GLN A 195 3.06 10.03 19.96
C GLN A 195 4.39 9.76 20.67
N ARG A 196 5.51 9.93 19.95
CA ARG A 196 6.87 9.79 20.54
C ARG A 196 7.12 10.76 21.70
N LYS A 197 6.59 11.99 21.61
CA LYS A 197 6.69 12.97 22.69
C LYS A 197 5.89 12.52 23.91
N LEU A 198 4.68 12.01 23.69
CA LEU A 198 3.80 11.51 24.76
C LEU A 198 4.46 10.33 25.49
N GLU A 199 4.97 9.33 24.76
CA GLU A 199 5.67 8.19 25.31
C GLU A 199 6.86 8.60 26.18
N LYS A 200 7.66 9.57 25.74
CA LYS A 200 8.78 10.11 26.53
C LYS A 200 8.33 10.78 27.83
N LEU A 201 7.18 11.46 27.82
CA LEU A 201 6.65 12.13 29.02
C LEU A 201 6.04 11.12 30.02
N GLN A 202 5.53 9.98 29.54
CA GLN A 202 4.98 8.92 30.38
C GLN A 202 6.06 8.06 31.08
N ASN A 203 7.29 8.09 30.54
CA ASN A 203 8.44 7.33 31.05
C ASN A 203 9.35 8.17 31.98
N ILE A 204 8.91 9.38 32.40
CA ILE A 204 9.54 10.23 33.42
C ILE A 204 8.78 10.10 34.73
#